data_1d47e7f86718c381b20aa16d67c56b22
#
_entry.id   1d47e7f86718c381b20aa16d67c56b22
#
_cell.length_a   1.000
_cell.length_b   1.000
_cell.length_c   1.000
_cell.angle_alpha   90.00
_cell.angle_beta   90.00
_cell.angle_gamma   90.00
#
_symmetry.space_group_name_H-M   'P 1'
#
loop_
_entity.id
_entity.type
_entity.pdbx_description
1 polymer ?
#
loop_
_entity_poly.entity_id
_entity_poly.type
_entity_poly.pdbx_seq_one_letter_code
_entity_poly.pdbx_strand_id
1 'polypeptide(L)'
;MKYAIVSVSKEGAQLGVRVKAGISGEGTLYERKDGASGKEAVYFTRTLALTADIFSCYDGILFIMASGIAVRAIAAHVVSKASDPAVLVMDECGKHCVSLLSGHLGGANAWAREVSAAVGADPVITTATDVHDRRAPDDIARELMMRVEPLAALKPVNTVIAAGRTFRWFLDETVEGSASIATRLKEKGIRTEPLDRLDANAFDACAVITEKTITVKKPFVCLRPKNLFVGIGCKRGTSEELVQSAFTAALAQAGAYPYQVASLASVDAKADEKGLLDFASSMHLPIHFYKAEELKKIAEEYHLESSKFVEKTIGVGNVCQSAALMESMKGKTLLPKTKFVSATVAIALGLSGSSALDRAMKKK
;
A
#
# COMPACT_ATOMS: atom_id res chain seq x y z
N MET A 1 4.16 -5.76 2.19
CA MET A 1 3.15 -6.60 1.55
C MET A 1 2.96 -7.86 2.37
N LYS A 2 1.72 -8.18 2.71
CA LYS A 2 1.35 -9.46 3.35
C LYS A 2 0.89 -10.43 2.26
N TYR A 3 1.51 -11.60 2.15
CA TYR A 3 1.21 -12.51 1.04
C TYR A 3 1.08 -13.97 1.48
N ALA A 4 0.30 -14.73 0.70
CA ALA A 4 0.17 -16.18 0.83
C ALA A 4 0.83 -16.87 -0.36
N ILE A 5 1.51 -17.99 -0.11
CA ILE A 5 2.00 -18.93 -1.14
C ILE A 5 1.27 -20.26 -0.95
N VAL A 6 0.55 -20.69 -1.96
CA VAL A 6 -0.30 -21.88 -1.92
C VAL A 6 0.22 -22.92 -2.90
N SER A 7 0.59 -24.10 -2.41
CA SER A 7 1.08 -25.21 -3.23
C SER A 7 0.28 -26.47 -3.03
N VAL A 8 0.21 -27.31 -4.08
CA VAL A 8 -0.56 -28.59 -4.10
C VAL A 8 0.30 -29.81 -4.34
N SER A 9 1.59 -29.65 -4.61
CA SER A 9 2.57 -30.72 -4.80
C SER A 9 3.79 -30.50 -3.91
N LYS A 10 4.61 -31.54 -3.73
CA LYS A 10 5.84 -31.45 -2.96
C LYS A 10 6.87 -30.54 -3.62
N GLU A 11 6.99 -30.60 -4.93
CA GLU A 11 7.87 -29.74 -5.75
C GLU A 11 7.43 -28.29 -5.63
N GLY A 12 6.12 -28.02 -5.73
CA GLY A 12 5.56 -26.68 -5.54
C GLY A 12 5.77 -26.16 -4.12
N ALA A 13 5.68 -26.98 -3.09
CA ALA A 13 5.97 -26.61 -1.71
C ALA A 13 7.45 -26.21 -1.51
N GLN A 14 8.38 -26.99 -2.08
CA GLN A 14 9.81 -26.65 -2.05
C GLN A 14 10.12 -25.35 -2.79
N LEU A 15 9.47 -25.13 -3.94
CA LEU A 15 9.57 -23.88 -4.68
C LEU A 15 9.02 -22.71 -3.87
N GLY A 16 7.86 -22.87 -3.19
CA GLY A 16 7.27 -21.87 -2.31
C GLY A 16 8.21 -21.41 -1.19
N VAL A 17 8.96 -22.32 -0.59
CA VAL A 17 10.00 -21.99 0.41
C VAL A 17 11.12 -21.12 -0.21
N ARG A 18 11.55 -21.46 -1.43
CA ARG A 18 12.58 -20.67 -2.14
C ARG A 18 12.08 -19.26 -2.48
N VAL A 19 10.85 -19.17 -2.99
CA VAL A 19 10.23 -17.86 -3.28
C VAL A 19 10.16 -17.02 -2.00
N LYS A 20 9.62 -17.58 -0.91
CA LYS A 20 9.51 -16.86 0.38
C LYS A 20 10.86 -16.34 0.88
N ALA A 21 11.93 -17.09 0.70
CA ALA A 21 13.28 -16.69 1.11
C ALA A 21 13.87 -15.57 0.23
N GLY A 22 13.40 -15.43 -1.01
CA GLY A 22 13.96 -14.50 -2.00
C GLY A 22 13.17 -13.19 -2.19
N ILE A 23 11.99 -13.05 -1.58
CA ILE A 23 11.15 -11.85 -1.72
C ILE A 23 10.94 -11.15 -0.38
N SER A 24 10.59 -9.87 -0.45
CA SER A 24 10.33 -9.04 0.74
C SER A 24 8.88 -9.15 1.22
N GLY A 25 8.65 -8.92 2.53
CA GLY A 25 7.32 -8.87 3.13
C GLY A 25 7.03 -10.00 4.11
N GLU A 26 5.77 -10.08 4.54
CA GLU A 26 5.28 -11.07 5.49
C GLU A 26 4.57 -12.19 4.74
N GLY A 27 5.23 -13.34 4.59
CA GLY A 27 4.73 -14.48 3.80
C GLY A 27 4.28 -15.66 4.65
N THR A 28 3.09 -16.20 4.33
CA THR A 28 2.58 -17.46 4.89
C THR A 28 2.61 -18.55 3.83
N LEU A 29 3.16 -19.71 4.16
CA LEU A 29 3.14 -20.90 3.31
C LEU A 29 1.90 -21.74 3.62
N TYR A 30 1.16 -22.10 2.58
CA TYR A 30 0.03 -23.03 2.63
C TYR A 30 0.36 -24.23 1.76
N GLU A 31 0.37 -25.43 2.36
CA GLU A 31 0.74 -26.66 1.67
C GLU A 31 -0.40 -27.67 1.78
N ARG A 32 -0.72 -28.33 0.66
CA ARG A 32 -1.70 -29.44 0.71
C ARG A 32 -1.08 -30.62 1.47
N LYS A 33 -1.85 -31.25 2.35
CA LYS A 33 -1.38 -32.28 3.28
C LYS A 33 -0.63 -33.44 2.61
N ASP A 34 -1.06 -33.83 1.42
CA ASP A 34 -0.46 -34.91 0.63
C ASP A 34 0.77 -34.49 -0.20
N GLY A 35 1.09 -33.22 -0.24
CA GLY A 35 2.24 -32.62 -0.93
C GLY A 35 3.12 -31.76 -0.02
N ALA A 36 3.14 -32.04 1.28
CA ALA A 36 3.86 -31.23 2.25
C ALA A 36 5.38 -31.32 2.11
N SER A 37 6.06 -30.17 2.27
CA SER A 37 7.53 -30.07 2.24
C SER A 37 8.21 -30.50 3.54
N GLY A 38 7.46 -30.61 4.64
CA GLY A 38 7.97 -30.81 5.99
C GLY A 38 8.54 -29.55 6.64
N LYS A 39 8.36 -28.38 6.05
CA LYS A 39 8.72 -27.07 6.57
C LYS A 39 7.57 -26.48 7.40
N GLU A 40 7.86 -25.36 8.08
CA GLU A 40 6.84 -24.61 8.81
C GLU A 40 5.81 -23.99 7.84
N ALA A 41 4.63 -24.62 7.74
CA ALA A 41 3.54 -24.25 6.85
C ALA A 41 2.18 -24.54 7.47
N VAL A 42 1.15 -23.84 7.00
CA VAL A 42 -0.25 -24.15 7.32
C VAL A 42 -0.77 -25.19 6.33
N TYR A 43 -1.28 -26.31 6.85
CA TYR A 43 -1.75 -27.41 6.01
C TYR A 43 -3.22 -27.30 5.66
N PHE A 44 -3.56 -27.57 4.42
CA PHE A 44 -4.95 -27.60 3.94
C PHE A 44 -5.27 -28.87 3.16
N THR A 45 -6.56 -29.11 2.88
CA THR A 45 -7.04 -30.27 2.13
C THR A 45 -7.73 -29.90 0.82
N ARG A 46 -8.43 -28.77 0.78
CA ARG A 46 -9.24 -28.32 -0.37
C ARG A 46 -8.88 -26.89 -0.74
N THR A 47 -8.35 -26.70 -1.96
CA THR A 47 -7.92 -25.38 -2.46
C THR A 47 -9.04 -24.33 -2.46
N LEU A 48 -10.27 -24.72 -2.85
CA LEU A 48 -11.42 -23.83 -2.87
C LEU A 48 -11.75 -23.30 -1.46
N ALA A 49 -11.76 -24.17 -0.46
CA ALA A 49 -12.07 -23.78 0.92
C ALA A 49 -10.98 -22.84 1.48
N LEU A 50 -9.71 -23.22 1.29
CA LEU A 50 -8.60 -22.33 1.69
C LEU A 50 -8.71 -20.96 1.02
N THR A 51 -8.97 -20.92 -0.30
CA THR A 51 -9.05 -19.64 -1.02
C THR A 51 -10.17 -18.75 -0.48
N ALA A 52 -11.33 -19.33 -0.12
CA ALA A 52 -12.41 -18.58 0.51
C ALA A 52 -11.98 -17.91 1.82
N ASP A 53 -11.16 -18.60 2.62
CA ASP A 53 -10.70 -18.09 3.92
C ASP A 53 -9.62 -17.02 3.78
N ILE A 54 -8.77 -17.07 2.72
CA ILE A 54 -7.59 -16.21 2.63
C ILE A 54 -7.70 -15.08 1.60
N PHE A 55 -8.64 -15.11 0.66
CA PHE A 55 -8.66 -14.22 -0.50
C PHE A 55 -8.68 -12.72 -0.11
N SER A 56 -9.42 -12.36 0.92
CA SER A 56 -9.51 -10.99 1.44
C SER A 56 -8.52 -10.67 2.58
N CYS A 57 -7.70 -11.65 3.00
CA CYS A 57 -6.82 -11.50 4.17
C CYS A 57 -5.37 -11.11 3.80
N TYR A 58 -5.04 -11.17 2.51
CA TYR A 58 -3.69 -10.93 1.99
C TYR A 58 -3.71 -9.88 0.87
N ASP A 59 -2.62 -9.14 0.76
CA ASP A 59 -2.39 -8.20 -0.34
C ASP A 59 -2.05 -8.96 -1.64
N GLY A 60 -1.48 -10.17 -1.53
CA GLY A 60 -1.13 -11.01 -2.67
C GLY A 60 -1.19 -12.51 -2.38
N ILE A 61 -1.57 -13.28 -3.41
CA ILE A 61 -1.61 -14.75 -3.35
C ILE A 61 -0.87 -15.31 -4.55
N LEU A 62 0.18 -16.09 -4.28
CA LEU A 62 0.89 -16.89 -5.29
C LEU A 62 0.38 -18.32 -5.23
N PHE A 63 -0.25 -18.80 -6.30
CA PHE A 63 -0.62 -20.19 -6.49
C PHE A 63 0.47 -20.93 -7.28
N ILE A 64 1.11 -21.92 -6.66
CA ILE A 64 2.06 -22.82 -7.34
C ILE A 64 1.29 -24.08 -7.71
N MET A 65 0.64 -24.06 -8.87
CA MET A 65 -0.24 -25.09 -9.39
C MET A 65 -0.66 -24.79 -10.83
N ALA A 66 -1.39 -25.70 -11.47
CA ALA A 66 -1.99 -25.44 -12.78
C ALA A 66 -2.94 -24.24 -12.74
N SER A 67 -2.81 -23.29 -13.69
CA SER A 67 -3.62 -22.05 -13.76
C SER A 67 -5.12 -22.28 -13.73
N GLY A 68 -5.61 -23.38 -14.35
CA GLY A 68 -7.03 -23.72 -14.29
C GLY A 68 -7.55 -24.04 -12.88
N ILE A 69 -6.70 -24.56 -11.98
CA ILE A 69 -7.07 -24.79 -10.58
C ILE A 69 -7.17 -23.45 -9.85
N ALA A 70 -6.18 -22.59 -10.03
CA ALA A 70 -6.16 -21.25 -9.42
C ALA A 70 -7.36 -20.41 -9.88
N VAL A 71 -7.67 -20.38 -11.18
CA VAL A 71 -8.83 -19.65 -11.72
C VAL A 71 -10.13 -20.13 -11.09
N ARG A 72 -10.36 -21.44 -11.00
CA ARG A 72 -11.57 -21.97 -10.35
C ARG A 72 -11.63 -21.64 -8.86
N ALA A 73 -10.46 -21.60 -8.19
CA ALA A 73 -10.41 -21.29 -6.76
C ALA A 73 -10.77 -19.83 -6.46
N ILE A 74 -10.35 -18.88 -7.31
CA ILE A 74 -10.63 -17.46 -7.09
C ILE A 74 -11.95 -16.98 -7.69
N ALA A 75 -12.54 -17.68 -8.65
CA ALA A 75 -13.65 -17.19 -9.47
C ALA A 75 -14.85 -16.65 -8.68
N ALA A 76 -15.19 -17.28 -7.55
CA ALA A 76 -16.30 -16.86 -6.69
C ALA A 76 -15.99 -15.63 -5.82
N HIS A 77 -14.73 -15.20 -5.75
CA HIS A 77 -14.26 -14.15 -4.84
C HIS A 77 -13.82 -12.88 -5.58
N VAL A 78 -13.69 -12.94 -6.90
CA VAL A 78 -13.28 -11.79 -7.73
C VAL A 78 -14.41 -10.79 -7.80
N VAL A 79 -14.15 -9.54 -7.33
CA VAL A 79 -15.12 -8.45 -7.24
C VAL A 79 -14.66 -7.23 -8.03
N SER A 80 -13.47 -6.70 -7.72
CA SER A 80 -12.98 -5.46 -8.31
C SER A 80 -11.45 -5.38 -8.30
N LYS A 81 -10.88 -4.86 -9.38
CA LYS A 81 -9.45 -4.56 -9.46
C LYS A 81 -8.93 -3.58 -8.40
N ALA A 82 -9.82 -2.90 -7.69
CA ALA A 82 -9.49 -1.95 -6.63
C ALA A 82 -9.41 -2.61 -5.24
N SER A 83 -10.08 -3.75 -5.05
CA SER A 83 -10.17 -4.45 -3.76
C SER A 83 -9.54 -5.84 -3.77
N ASP A 84 -9.50 -6.47 -4.96
CA ASP A 84 -9.00 -7.84 -5.08
C ASP A 84 -7.47 -7.88 -4.90
N PRO A 85 -6.93 -8.90 -4.23
CA PRO A 85 -5.49 -9.05 -4.04
C PRO A 85 -4.76 -9.25 -5.38
N ALA A 86 -3.45 -9.01 -5.36
CA ALA A 86 -2.57 -9.44 -6.43
C ALA A 86 -2.59 -10.98 -6.53
N VAL A 87 -2.93 -11.56 -7.67
CA VAL A 87 -2.88 -13.02 -7.84
C VAL A 87 -1.85 -13.39 -8.89
N LEU A 88 -0.92 -14.24 -8.49
CA LEU A 88 0.06 -14.86 -9.37
C LEU A 88 -0.20 -16.37 -9.46
N VAL A 89 0.14 -16.93 -10.60
CA VAL A 89 0.20 -18.38 -10.81
C VAL A 89 1.58 -18.76 -11.34
N MET A 90 2.17 -19.80 -10.75
CA MET A 90 3.48 -20.32 -11.15
C MET A 90 3.39 -21.82 -11.35
N ASP A 91 4.05 -22.34 -12.37
CA ASP A 91 4.23 -23.79 -12.52
C ASP A 91 5.18 -24.33 -11.44
N GLU A 92 5.05 -25.61 -11.11
CA GLU A 92 5.82 -26.22 -10.02
C GLU A 92 7.31 -26.37 -10.28
N CYS A 93 7.76 -26.18 -11.54
CA CYS A 93 9.18 -26.12 -11.92
C CYS A 93 9.74 -24.70 -11.78
N GLY A 94 8.90 -23.69 -11.55
CA GLY A 94 9.31 -22.28 -11.42
C GLY A 94 9.81 -21.69 -12.74
N LYS A 95 9.27 -22.13 -13.89
CA LYS A 95 9.66 -21.61 -15.20
C LYS A 95 8.94 -20.32 -15.54
N HIS A 96 7.63 -20.25 -15.26
CA HIS A 96 6.80 -19.12 -15.61
C HIS A 96 6.01 -18.61 -14.41
N CYS A 97 6.02 -17.29 -14.19
CA CYS A 97 5.23 -16.61 -13.18
C CYS A 97 4.21 -15.69 -13.86
N VAL A 98 2.94 -16.10 -13.88
CA VAL A 98 1.87 -15.39 -14.58
C VAL A 98 1.20 -14.40 -13.65
N SER A 99 1.16 -13.12 -14.04
CA SER A 99 0.30 -12.11 -13.41
C SER A 99 -1.14 -12.35 -13.83
N LEU A 100 -1.94 -12.99 -12.96
CA LEU A 100 -3.29 -13.46 -13.29
C LEU A 100 -4.37 -12.43 -12.99
N LEU A 101 -4.29 -11.72 -11.86
CA LEU A 101 -5.32 -10.77 -11.40
C LEU A 101 -4.68 -9.55 -10.74
N SER A 102 -5.35 -8.38 -10.86
CA SER A 102 -4.96 -7.12 -10.22
C SER A 102 -3.56 -6.63 -10.61
N GLY A 103 -3.23 -6.66 -11.91
CA GLY A 103 -1.91 -6.38 -12.46
C GLY A 103 -1.33 -5.03 -12.04
N HIS A 104 -2.10 -3.93 -12.19
CA HIS A 104 -1.67 -2.56 -11.88
C HIS A 104 -1.91 -2.17 -10.43
N LEU A 105 -3.13 -1.75 -10.07
CA LEU A 105 -3.47 -1.26 -8.72
C LEU A 105 -3.17 -2.29 -7.62
N GLY A 106 -3.51 -3.55 -7.83
CA GLY A 106 -3.19 -4.63 -6.89
C GLY A 106 -1.71 -5.00 -6.87
N GLY A 107 -0.93 -4.61 -7.91
CA GLY A 107 0.53 -4.80 -7.94
C GLY A 107 1.00 -6.15 -8.46
N ALA A 108 0.13 -7.00 -9.03
CA ALA A 108 0.54 -8.33 -9.48
C ALA A 108 1.65 -8.31 -10.54
N ASN A 109 1.69 -7.32 -11.45
CA ASN A 109 2.75 -7.21 -12.45
C ASN A 109 4.13 -6.95 -11.82
N ALA A 110 4.20 -6.04 -10.86
CA ALA A 110 5.45 -5.74 -10.16
C ALA A 110 5.89 -6.93 -9.29
N TRP A 111 4.94 -7.55 -8.60
CA TRP A 111 5.20 -8.71 -7.75
C TRP A 111 5.60 -9.94 -8.57
N ALA A 112 5.04 -10.15 -9.77
CA ALA A 112 5.48 -11.20 -10.70
C ALA A 112 6.95 -11.04 -11.08
N ARG A 113 7.42 -9.80 -11.34
CA ARG A 113 8.84 -9.53 -11.60
C ARG A 113 9.73 -9.83 -10.38
N GLU A 114 9.31 -9.43 -9.17
CA GLU A 114 10.04 -9.71 -7.91
C GLU A 114 10.14 -11.23 -7.65
N VAL A 115 9.02 -11.94 -7.72
CA VAL A 115 8.96 -13.39 -7.53
C VAL A 115 9.81 -14.11 -8.59
N SER A 116 9.69 -13.71 -9.86
CA SER A 116 10.47 -14.30 -10.95
C SER A 116 11.97 -14.11 -10.76
N ALA A 117 12.42 -12.91 -10.37
CA ALA A 117 13.82 -12.63 -10.11
C ALA A 117 14.37 -13.48 -8.95
N ALA A 118 13.57 -13.76 -7.92
CA ALA A 118 13.99 -14.54 -6.77
C ALA A 118 14.28 -16.03 -7.10
N VAL A 119 13.64 -16.59 -8.12
CA VAL A 119 13.77 -18.02 -8.45
C VAL A 119 14.27 -18.31 -9.87
N GLY A 120 14.49 -17.26 -10.69
CA GLY A 120 14.93 -17.38 -12.07
C GLY A 120 13.81 -17.76 -13.04
N ALA A 121 12.56 -17.41 -12.72
CA ALA A 121 11.39 -17.64 -13.57
C ALA A 121 11.25 -16.55 -14.66
N ASP A 122 10.44 -16.84 -15.67
CA ASP A 122 10.02 -15.86 -16.68
C ASP A 122 8.69 -15.20 -16.24
N PRO A 123 8.65 -13.87 -16.04
CA PRO A 123 7.42 -13.17 -15.68
C PRO A 123 6.51 -13.01 -16.91
N VAL A 124 5.34 -13.62 -16.88
CA VAL A 124 4.33 -13.52 -17.93
C VAL A 124 3.33 -12.43 -17.60
N ILE A 125 3.50 -11.26 -18.25
CA ILE A 125 2.64 -10.09 -18.07
C ILE A 125 1.95 -9.78 -19.38
N THR A 126 0.61 -9.74 -19.38
CA THR A 126 -0.21 -9.59 -20.60
C THR A 126 -0.91 -8.24 -20.71
N THR A 127 -0.70 -7.35 -19.74
CA THR A 127 -1.36 -6.04 -19.72
C THR A 127 -0.83 -5.16 -20.87
N ALA A 128 -1.72 -4.61 -21.68
CA ALA A 128 -1.36 -3.88 -22.90
C ALA A 128 -0.38 -2.72 -22.68
N THR A 129 -0.51 -1.99 -21.56
CA THR A 129 0.39 -0.89 -21.20
C THR A 129 1.80 -1.38 -20.87
N ASP A 130 1.92 -2.51 -20.18
CA ASP A 130 3.23 -3.14 -19.86
C ASP A 130 3.90 -3.70 -21.13
N VAL A 131 3.13 -4.37 -22.00
CA VAL A 131 3.65 -4.94 -23.26
C VAL A 131 4.22 -3.86 -24.19
N HIS A 132 3.67 -2.64 -24.13
CA HIS A 132 4.11 -1.51 -24.94
C HIS A 132 5.03 -0.53 -24.18
N ASP A 133 5.51 -0.88 -22.99
CA ASP A 133 6.32 -0.03 -22.10
C ASP A 133 5.69 1.35 -21.84
N ARG A 134 4.35 1.40 -21.73
CA ARG A 134 3.59 2.62 -21.49
C ARG A 134 3.16 2.69 -20.04
N ARG A 135 3.58 3.74 -19.35
CA ARG A 135 3.26 3.93 -17.93
C ARG A 135 1.81 4.30 -17.70
N ALA A 136 1.05 3.41 -17.08
CA ALA A 136 -0.34 3.65 -16.73
C ALA A 136 -0.47 4.49 -15.43
N PRO A 137 -1.49 5.37 -15.32
CA PRO A 137 -1.69 6.18 -14.12
C PRO A 137 -1.89 5.36 -12.85
N ASP A 138 -2.52 4.20 -12.93
CA ASP A 138 -2.74 3.33 -11.79
C ASP A 138 -1.46 2.67 -11.27
N ASP A 139 -0.47 2.36 -12.14
CA ASP A 139 0.85 1.90 -11.69
C ASP A 139 1.59 3.00 -10.93
N ILE A 140 1.59 4.20 -11.48
CA ILE A 140 2.22 5.36 -10.85
C ILE A 140 1.52 5.70 -9.53
N ALA A 141 0.19 5.64 -9.48
CA ALA A 141 -0.56 5.87 -8.27
C ALA A 141 -0.17 4.88 -7.17
N ARG A 142 -0.01 3.60 -7.48
CA ARG A 142 0.45 2.58 -6.54
C ARG A 142 1.88 2.85 -6.08
N GLU A 143 2.81 3.11 -7.00
CA GLU A 143 4.21 3.33 -6.69
C GLU A 143 4.47 4.60 -5.86
N LEU A 144 3.66 5.63 -6.05
CA LEU A 144 3.76 6.91 -5.33
C LEU A 144 2.75 7.03 -4.18
N MET A 145 2.05 5.95 -3.81
CA MET A 145 1.03 5.93 -2.75
C MET A 145 -0.04 7.01 -2.97
N MET A 146 -0.61 7.07 -4.17
CA MET A 146 -1.67 8.01 -4.52
C MET A 146 -3.01 7.28 -4.69
N ARG A 147 -4.11 7.97 -4.45
CA ARG A 147 -5.45 7.49 -4.78
C ARG A 147 -5.82 7.95 -6.18
N VAL A 148 -6.39 7.04 -6.97
CA VAL A 148 -6.93 7.36 -8.31
C VAL A 148 -8.38 7.79 -8.20
N GLU A 149 -8.75 8.91 -8.84
CA GLU A 149 -10.11 9.46 -8.78
C GLU A 149 -10.48 10.19 -10.10
N PRO A 150 -11.67 9.92 -10.70
CA PRO A 150 -12.55 8.80 -10.38
C PRO A 150 -11.99 7.47 -10.92
N LEU A 151 -12.16 6.39 -10.17
CA LEU A 151 -11.62 5.08 -10.55
C LEU A 151 -12.18 4.57 -11.88
N ALA A 152 -13.45 4.88 -12.16
CA ALA A 152 -14.12 4.50 -13.42
C ALA A 152 -13.46 5.10 -14.67
N ALA A 153 -12.78 6.25 -14.55
CA ALA A 153 -12.09 6.89 -15.65
C ALA A 153 -10.77 6.20 -16.05
N LEU A 154 -10.24 5.28 -15.25
CA LEU A 154 -9.04 4.51 -15.62
C LEU A 154 -9.22 3.73 -16.91
N LYS A 155 -10.38 3.11 -17.13
CA LYS A 155 -10.63 2.32 -18.35
C LYS A 155 -10.50 3.17 -19.61
N PRO A 156 -11.24 4.29 -19.79
CA PRO A 156 -11.09 5.13 -20.96
C PRO A 156 -9.69 5.76 -21.08
N VAL A 157 -9.04 6.15 -19.99
CA VAL A 157 -7.67 6.69 -19.99
C VAL A 157 -6.67 5.64 -20.48
N ASN A 158 -6.70 4.44 -19.90
CA ASN A 158 -5.79 3.35 -20.30
C ASN A 158 -6.05 2.88 -21.73
N THR A 159 -7.29 2.99 -22.24
CA THR A 159 -7.60 2.73 -23.66
C THR A 159 -6.86 3.71 -24.58
N VAL A 160 -6.84 5.01 -24.24
CA VAL A 160 -6.10 6.03 -25.01
C VAL A 160 -4.59 5.74 -24.98
N ILE A 161 -4.05 5.38 -23.81
CA ILE A 161 -2.63 5.04 -23.67
C ILE A 161 -2.29 3.79 -24.49
N ALA A 162 -3.07 2.73 -24.39
CA ALA A 162 -2.85 1.48 -25.13
C ALA A 162 -2.92 1.69 -26.65
N ALA A 163 -3.82 2.55 -27.12
CA ALA A 163 -3.94 2.91 -28.52
C ALA A 163 -2.80 3.81 -29.06
N GLY A 164 -1.86 4.24 -28.21
CA GLY A 164 -0.76 5.12 -28.61
C GLY A 164 -1.16 6.55 -28.94
N ARG A 165 -2.34 6.97 -28.49
CA ARG A 165 -2.84 8.33 -28.68
C ARG A 165 -2.17 9.29 -27.71
N THR A 166 -2.35 10.60 -27.89
CA THR A 166 -1.68 11.64 -27.10
C THR A 166 -2.16 11.62 -25.66
N PHE A 167 -1.25 11.29 -24.75
CA PHE A 167 -1.48 11.29 -23.32
C PHE A 167 -0.50 12.25 -22.60
N ARG A 168 -1.01 13.04 -21.65
CA ARG A 168 -0.23 14.04 -20.92
C ARG A 168 -0.34 13.85 -19.41
N TRP A 169 0.73 14.24 -18.71
CA TRP A 169 0.80 14.26 -17.26
C TRP A 169 0.88 15.70 -16.79
N PHE A 170 0.01 16.06 -15.85
CA PHE A 170 0.01 17.38 -15.20
C PHE A 170 0.29 17.24 -13.72
N LEU A 171 1.03 18.20 -13.17
CA LEU A 171 1.34 18.29 -11.74
C LEU A 171 0.95 19.66 -11.22
N ASP A 172 0.13 19.67 -10.18
CA ASP A 172 -0.19 20.88 -9.43
C ASP A 172 0.98 21.20 -8.51
N GLU A 173 1.68 22.31 -8.76
CA GLU A 173 2.84 22.72 -8.00
C GLU A 173 2.51 23.12 -6.55
N THR A 174 1.21 23.30 -6.21
CA THR A 174 0.75 23.55 -4.84
C THR A 174 0.67 22.29 -3.99
N VAL A 175 0.79 21.10 -4.58
CA VAL A 175 0.86 19.84 -3.85
C VAL A 175 2.15 19.78 -3.05
N GLU A 176 2.04 19.47 -1.76
CA GLU A 176 3.22 19.29 -0.89
C GLU A 176 4.14 18.21 -1.45
N GLY A 177 5.43 18.56 -1.59
CA GLY A 177 6.42 17.66 -2.17
C GLY A 177 6.36 17.53 -3.70
N SER A 178 5.67 18.43 -4.42
CA SER A 178 5.55 18.41 -5.89
C SER A 178 6.89 18.27 -6.62
N ALA A 179 7.95 18.95 -6.15
CA ALA A 179 9.29 18.85 -6.73
C ALA A 179 9.87 17.42 -6.61
N SER A 180 9.66 16.75 -5.48
CA SER A 180 10.07 15.36 -5.28
C SER A 180 9.27 14.41 -6.17
N ILE A 181 7.97 14.63 -6.28
CA ILE A 181 7.08 13.86 -7.18
C ILE A 181 7.55 14.01 -8.62
N ALA A 182 7.82 15.24 -9.08
CA ALA A 182 8.31 15.52 -10.44
C ALA A 182 9.64 14.80 -10.72
N THR A 183 10.59 14.80 -9.76
CA THR A 183 11.86 14.10 -9.89
C THR A 183 11.66 12.59 -10.04
N ARG A 184 10.84 11.98 -9.18
CA ARG A 184 10.55 10.53 -9.23
C ARG A 184 9.83 10.12 -10.53
N LEU A 185 8.94 10.97 -11.04
CA LEU A 185 8.28 10.74 -12.33
C LEU A 185 9.27 10.84 -13.49
N LYS A 186 10.17 11.83 -13.45
CA LYS A 186 11.22 11.99 -14.46
C LYS A 186 12.18 10.78 -14.51
N GLU A 187 12.55 10.21 -13.36
CA GLU A 187 13.35 8.98 -13.27
C GLU A 187 12.65 7.78 -13.92
N LYS A 188 11.31 7.80 -13.99
CA LYS A 188 10.47 6.79 -14.66
C LYS A 188 10.15 7.13 -16.13
N GLY A 189 10.83 8.13 -16.69
CA GLY A 189 10.61 8.57 -18.07
C GLY A 189 9.34 9.41 -18.28
N ILE A 190 8.65 9.82 -17.20
CA ILE A 190 7.43 10.62 -17.25
C ILE A 190 7.78 12.10 -17.11
N ARG A 191 7.39 12.89 -18.11
CA ARG A 191 7.47 14.35 -18.04
C ARG A 191 6.12 14.91 -17.63
N THR A 192 6.11 15.77 -16.61
CA THR A 192 4.92 16.48 -16.15
C THR A 192 4.94 17.92 -16.64
N GLU A 193 3.77 18.44 -16.94
CA GLU A 193 3.53 19.86 -17.21
C GLU A 193 2.83 20.49 -16.00
N PRO A 194 3.07 21.81 -15.71
CA PRO A 194 2.32 22.52 -14.68
C PRO A 194 0.81 22.48 -14.94
N LEU A 195 0.01 22.36 -13.85
CA LEU A 195 -1.45 22.24 -13.97
C LEU A 195 -2.09 23.48 -14.63
N ASP A 196 -1.54 24.67 -14.43
CA ASP A 196 -1.99 25.93 -15.04
C ASP A 196 -1.86 25.97 -16.57
N ARG A 197 -1.04 25.08 -17.16
CA ARG A 197 -0.88 24.90 -18.61
C ARG A 197 -1.79 23.82 -19.22
N LEU A 198 -2.77 23.33 -18.45
CA LEU A 198 -3.68 22.32 -18.94
C LEU A 198 -4.56 22.87 -20.08
N ASP A 199 -4.29 22.43 -21.30
CA ASP A 199 -5.13 22.68 -22.49
C ASP A 199 -5.71 21.36 -23.00
N ALA A 200 -7.02 21.19 -22.86
CA ALA A 200 -7.73 19.97 -23.28
C ALA A 200 -7.69 19.69 -24.80
N ASN A 201 -7.27 20.66 -25.61
CA ASN A 201 -7.10 20.44 -27.07
C ASN A 201 -5.76 19.77 -27.40
N ALA A 202 -4.78 19.82 -26.50
CA ALA A 202 -3.43 19.33 -26.73
C ALA A 202 -3.23 17.82 -26.46
N PHE A 203 -4.28 17.11 -26.02
CA PHE A 203 -4.20 15.67 -25.69
C PHE A 203 -5.54 14.95 -25.89
N ASP A 204 -5.49 13.63 -25.88
CA ASP A 204 -6.67 12.75 -25.95
C ASP A 204 -7.11 12.26 -24.57
N ALA A 205 -6.17 12.12 -23.65
CA ALA A 205 -6.42 11.84 -22.22
C ALA A 205 -5.28 12.37 -21.36
N CYS A 206 -5.53 12.56 -20.07
CA CYS A 206 -4.49 12.99 -19.14
C CYS A 206 -4.61 12.35 -17.75
N ALA A 207 -3.49 12.39 -17.00
CA ALA A 207 -3.45 12.21 -15.57
C ALA A 207 -3.02 13.52 -14.91
N VAL A 208 -3.66 13.85 -13.79
CA VAL A 208 -3.41 15.09 -13.05
C VAL A 208 -3.13 14.78 -11.60
N ILE A 209 -1.95 15.14 -11.13
CA ILE A 209 -1.58 15.02 -9.71
C ILE A 209 -1.96 16.32 -9.03
N THR A 210 -3.01 16.28 -8.19
CA THR A 210 -3.55 17.47 -7.53
C THR A 210 -4.46 17.10 -6.36
N GLU A 211 -4.59 17.97 -5.38
CA GLU A 211 -5.60 17.90 -4.31
C GLU A 211 -6.87 18.70 -4.66
N LYS A 212 -6.83 19.52 -5.72
CA LYS A 212 -7.95 20.37 -6.16
C LYS A 212 -9.01 19.55 -6.91
N THR A 213 -10.26 19.97 -6.79
CA THR A 213 -11.32 19.50 -7.69
C THR A 213 -11.16 20.17 -9.04
N ILE A 214 -10.99 19.37 -10.09
CA ILE A 214 -10.86 19.85 -11.46
C ILE A 214 -11.89 19.20 -12.38
N THR A 215 -12.17 19.83 -13.49
CA THR A 215 -13.02 19.28 -14.56
C THR A 215 -12.29 19.41 -15.88
N VAL A 216 -12.17 18.31 -16.61
CA VAL A 216 -11.55 18.26 -17.94
C VAL A 216 -12.53 17.64 -18.93
N LYS A 217 -12.66 18.22 -20.13
CA LYS A 217 -13.60 17.75 -21.17
C LYS A 217 -13.16 16.44 -21.85
N LYS A 218 -11.94 15.97 -21.59
CA LYS A 218 -11.37 14.71 -22.13
C LYS A 218 -11.31 13.65 -21.02
N PRO A 219 -11.15 12.37 -21.35
CA PRO A 219 -10.86 11.35 -20.35
C PRO A 219 -9.68 11.74 -19.46
N PHE A 220 -9.87 11.76 -18.15
CA PHE A 220 -8.83 12.11 -17.20
C PHE A 220 -8.97 11.37 -15.89
N VAL A 221 -7.87 11.24 -15.17
CA VAL A 221 -7.84 10.77 -13.77
C VAL A 221 -7.04 11.76 -12.92
N CYS A 222 -7.50 12.00 -11.71
CA CYS A 222 -6.71 12.65 -10.69
C CYS A 222 -5.97 11.60 -9.87
N LEU A 223 -4.71 11.86 -9.60
CA LEU A 223 -3.91 11.12 -8.63
C LEU A 223 -3.79 11.98 -7.38
N ARG A 224 -4.43 11.52 -6.28
CA ARG A 224 -4.50 12.21 -5.00
C ARG A 224 -3.39 11.68 -4.08
N PRO A 225 -2.38 12.47 -3.72
CA PRO A 225 -1.33 12.02 -2.82
C PRO A 225 -1.87 11.57 -1.47
N LYS A 226 -1.36 10.45 -0.96
CA LYS A 226 -1.52 10.05 0.44
C LYS A 226 -0.28 10.52 1.17
N ASN A 227 -0.39 11.65 1.84
CA ASN A 227 0.73 12.36 2.45
C ASN A 227 0.54 12.63 3.95
N LEU A 228 -0.55 12.12 4.54
CA LEU A 228 -0.81 12.24 5.97
C LEU A 228 -0.43 10.97 6.71
N PHE A 229 0.26 11.14 7.82
CA PHE A 229 0.72 10.09 8.72
C PHE A 229 0.15 10.37 10.11
N VAL A 230 -0.62 9.38 10.62
CA VAL A 230 -1.41 9.60 11.83
C VAL A 230 -0.84 8.77 12.98
N GLY A 231 -0.32 9.44 13.98
CA GLY A 231 0.11 8.81 15.21
C GLY A 231 -1.03 8.73 16.23
N ILE A 232 -1.25 7.55 16.79
CA ILE A 232 -2.33 7.29 17.73
C ILE A 232 -1.76 6.72 19.03
N GLY A 233 -2.14 7.33 20.16
CA GLY A 233 -1.98 6.78 21.50
C GLY A 233 -3.34 6.58 22.14
N CYS A 234 -3.62 5.42 22.73
CA CYS A 234 -4.89 5.12 23.37
C CYS A 234 -4.69 4.43 24.74
N LYS A 235 -5.72 4.44 25.57
CA LYS A 235 -5.73 3.64 26.81
C LYS A 235 -5.87 2.15 26.45
N ARG A 236 -5.44 1.27 27.36
CA ARG A 236 -5.68 -0.17 27.21
C ARG A 236 -7.19 -0.46 27.18
N GLY A 237 -7.62 -1.32 26.27
CA GLY A 237 -9.01 -1.70 26.10
C GLY A 237 -9.89 -0.62 25.43
N THR A 238 -9.28 0.37 24.75
CA THR A 238 -10.04 1.32 23.93
C THR A 238 -10.67 0.59 22.75
N SER A 239 -11.99 0.72 22.55
CA SER A 239 -12.69 0.05 21.43
C SER A 239 -12.36 0.69 20.08
N GLU A 240 -12.62 -0.06 19.00
CA GLU A 240 -12.46 0.41 17.62
C GLU A 240 -13.23 1.72 17.37
N GLU A 241 -14.49 1.81 17.83
CA GLU A 241 -15.35 2.97 17.61
C GLU A 241 -14.79 4.23 18.27
N LEU A 242 -14.18 4.10 19.46
CA LEU A 242 -13.55 5.22 20.15
C LEU A 242 -12.26 5.68 19.44
N VAL A 243 -11.48 4.76 18.89
CA VAL A 243 -10.31 5.08 18.06
C VAL A 243 -10.75 5.77 16.79
N GLN A 244 -11.76 5.25 16.10
CA GLN A 244 -12.33 5.82 14.88
C GLN A 244 -12.91 7.23 15.12
N SER A 245 -13.62 7.43 16.22
CA SER A 245 -14.16 8.74 16.59
C SER A 245 -13.04 9.77 16.81
N ALA A 246 -11.97 9.41 17.52
CA ALA A 246 -10.82 10.27 17.74
C ALA A 246 -10.09 10.59 16.43
N PHE A 247 -9.89 9.59 15.56
CA PHE A 247 -9.28 9.76 14.24
C PHE A 247 -10.09 10.72 13.35
N THR A 248 -11.41 10.52 13.26
CA THR A 248 -12.30 11.36 12.45
C THR A 248 -12.31 12.80 12.95
N ALA A 249 -12.39 13.00 14.27
CA ALA A 249 -12.35 14.33 14.88
C ALA A 249 -10.99 15.03 14.65
N ALA A 250 -9.88 14.29 14.72
CA ALA A 250 -8.55 14.82 14.45
C ALA A 250 -8.39 15.27 12.98
N LEU A 251 -8.86 14.48 12.03
CA LEU A 251 -8.85 14.86 10.61
C LEU A 251 -9.72 16.10 10.36
N ALA A 252 -10.92 16.15 10.92
CA ALA A 252 -11.80 17.31 10.79
C ALA A 252 -11.14 18.59 11.34
N GLN A 253 -10.48 18.50 12.50
CA GLN A 253 -9.74 19.62 13.10
C GLN A 253 -8.54 20.05 12.25
N ALA A 254 -7.89 19.11 11.55
CA ALA A 254 -6.79 19.40 10.63
C ALA A 254 -7.25 19.88 9.25
N GLY A 255 -8.57 19.92 8.95
CA GLY A 255 -9.09 20.20 7.61
C GLY A 255 -8.71 19.15 6.59
N ALA A 256 -8.52 17.89 7.03
CA ALA A 256 -8.02 16.78 6.23
C ALA A 256 -9.09 15.69 6.04
N TYR A 257 -8.84 14.81 5.07
CA TYR A 257 -9.76 13.74 4.71
C TYR A 257 -9.12 12.36 4.90
N PRO A 258 -9.90 11.32 5.24
CA PRO A 258 -9.39 9.96 5.45
C PRO A 258 -8.59 9.40 4.25
N TYR A 259 -8.96 9.75 3.04
CA TYR A 259 -8.26 9.26 1.83
C TYR A 259 -6.83 9.80 1.66
N GLN A 260 -6.46 10.87 2.35
CA GLN A 260 -5.11 11.42 2.35
C GLN A 260 -4.16 10.67 3.29
N VAL A 261 -4.70 9.83 4.18
CA VAL A 261 -3.90 9.09 5.15
C VAL A 261 -3.16 7.95 4.47
N ALA A 262 -1.85 7.95 4.62
CA ALA A 262 -0.95 6.93 4.09
C ALA A 262 -0.81 5.74 5.05
N SER A 263 -0.62 6.02 6.35
CA SER A 263 -0.45 5.01 7.38
C SER A 263 -0.75 5.55 8.77
N LEU A 264 -0.93 4.60 9.70
CA LEU A 264 -1.04 4.84 11.13
C LEU A 264 0.29 4.48 11.81
N ALA A 265 0.54 5.09 12.97
CA ALA A 265 1.71 4.77 13.78
C ALA A 265 1.40 4.82 15.27
N SER A 266 2.08 3.97 16.04
CA SER A 266 1.99 3.95 17.50
C SER A 266 3.29 3.44 18.13
N VAL A 267 3.31 3.29 19.45
CA VAL A 267 4.41 2.67 20.20
C VAL A 267 4.21 1.14 20.23
N ASP A 268 5.31 0.39 20.28
CA ASP A 268 5.34 -1.08 20.33
C ASP A 268 4.55 -1.68 21.51
N ALA A 269 4.49 -1.00 22.64
CA ALA A 269 3.65 -1.36 23.78
C ALA A 269 2.12 -1.39 23.47
N LYS A 270 1.72 -0.97 22.27
CA LYS A 270 0.34 -0.99 21.75
C LYS A 270 0.15 -1.96 20.58
N ALA A 271 1.15 -2.77 20.25
CA ALA A 271 1.08 -3.71 19.14
C ALA A 271 0.05 -4.84 19.34
N ASP A 272 -0.40 -5.06 20.57
CA ASP A 272 -1.43 -6.03 20.95
C ASP A 272 -2.80 -5.39 21.26
N GLU A 273 -2.96 -4.09 21.01
CA GLU A 273 -4.20 -3.35 21.33
C GLU A 273 -5.29 -3.63 20.28
N LYS A 274 -6.23 -4.50 20.62
CA LYS A 274 -7.24 -5.02 19.70
C LYS A 274 -8.02 -3.92 18.99
N GLY A 275 -8.54 -2.93 19.71
CA GLY A 275 -9.35 -1.87 19.08
C GLY A 275 -8.56 -1.00 18.10
N LEU A 276 -7.24 -0.84 18.33
CA LEU A 276 -6.37 -0.11 17.40
C LEU A 276 -6.08 -0.94 16.14
N LEU A 277 -5.89 -2.25 16.28
CA LEU A 277 -5.66 -3.17 15.17
C LEU A 277 -6.92 -3.37 14.34
N ASP A 278 -8.07 -3.56 14.98
CA ASP A 278 -9.37 -3.69 14.32
C ASP A 278 -9.68 -2.42 13.51
N PHE A 279 -9.46 -1.23 14.07
CA PHE A 279 -9.60 0.05 13.38
C PHE A 279 -8.68 0.16 12.16
N ALA A 280 -7.40 -0.17 12.29
CA ALA A 280 -6.46 -0.14 11.17
C ALA A 280 -6.91 -1.08 10.04
N SER A 281 -7.40 -2.26 10.40
CA SER A 281 -7.92 -3.26 9.46
C SER A 281 -9.19 -2.79 8.76
N SER A 282 -10.18 -2.27 9.49
CA SER A 282 -11.45 -1.79 8.92
C SER A 282 -11.25 -0.60 7.97
N MET A 283 -10.26 0.26 8.28
CA MET A 283 -9.88 1.38 7.41
C MET A 283 -8.96 0.99 6.26
N HIS A 284 -8.49 -0.25 6.20
CA HIS A 284 -7.48 -0.73 5.24
C HIS A 284 -6.22 0.16 5.25
N LEU A 285 -5.80 0.61 6.44
CA LEU A 285 -4.61 1.41 6.63
C LEU A 285 -3.50 0.56 7.26
N PRO A 286 -2.27 0.61 6.73
CA PRO A 286 -1.14 0.00 7.40
C PRO A 286 -0.89 0.72 8.73
N ILE A 287 -0.51 -0.04 9.76
CA ILE A 287 -0.09 0.50 11.06
C ILE A 287 1.31 0.01 11.40
N HIS A 288 2.16 0.93 11.85
CA HIS A 288 3.53 0.64 12.25
C HIS A 288 3.75 0.96 13.73
N PHE A 289 4.54 0.11 14.38
CA PHE A 289 4.85 0.25 15.79
C PHE A 289 6.34 0.50 15.97
N TYR A 290 6.67 1.53 16.75
CA TYR A 290 8.04 1.98 16.99
C TYR A 290 8.42 1.77 18.45
N LYS A 291 9.70 1.47 18.72
CA LYS A 291 10.22 1.34 20.06
C LYS A 291 10.16 2.68 20.80
N ALA A 292 9.91 2.61 22.12
CA ALA A 292 9.83 3.79 22.96
C ALA A 292 11.11 4.67 22.88
N GLU A 293 12.29 4.06 22.78
CA GLU A 293 13.57 4.78 22.67
C GLU A 293 13.70 5.54 21.33
N GLU A 294 13.14 4.99 20.22
CA GLU A 294 13.14 5.65 18.93
C GLU A 294 12.23 6.88 18.95
N LEU A 295 11.04 6.74 19.54
CA LEU A 295 10.09 7.85 19.68
C LEU A 295 10.60 8.93 20.64
N LYS A 296 11.35 8.57 21.67
CA LYS A 296 11.99 9.51 22.58
C LYS A 296 12.99 10.41 21.87
N LYS A 297 13.83 9.84 20.97
CA LYS A 297 14.78 10.62 20.16
C LYS A 297 14.06 11.65 19.28
N ILE A 298 12.93 11.27 18.67
CA ILE A 298 12.12 12.22 17.89
C ILE A 298 11.51 13.30 18.77
N ALA A 299 11.00 12.93 19.97
CA ALA A 299 10.44 13.91 20.91
C ALA A 299 11.48 14.94 21.34
N GLU A 300 12.71 14.54 21.60
CA GLU A 300 13.84 15.40 21.94
C GLU A 300 14.25 16.28 20.74
N GLU A 301 14.40 15.70 19.55
CA GLU A 301 14.80 16.41 18.35
C GLU A 301 13.80 17.53 17.94
N TYR A 302 12.51 17.27 18.13
CA TYR A 302 11.44 18.21 17.77
C TYR A 302 10.94 19.04 18.98
N HIS A 303 11.59 18.94 20.14
CA HIS A 303 11.22 19.65 21.36
C HIS A 303 9.73 19.51 21.71
N LEU A 304 9.20 18.28 21.60
CA LEU A 304 7.78 18.01 21.80
C LEU A 304 7.41 18.07 23.31
N GLU A 305 6.23 18.60 23.60
CA GLU A 305 5.70 18.63 24.96
C GLU A 305 5.58 17.20 25.54
N SER A 306 6.18 16.96 26.70
CA SER A 306 6.17 15.69 27.39
C SER A 306 5.04 15.63 28.42
N SER A 307 4.35 14.49 28.48
CA SER A 307 3.42 14.14 29.57
C SER A 307 4.15 13.28 30.59
N LYS A 308 4.42 13.84 31.76
CA LYS A 308 5.10 13.12 32.87
C LYS A 308 4.44 11.77 33.22
N PHE A 309 3.11 11.66 33.09
CA PHE A 309 2.37 10.43 33.34
C PHE A 309 2.69 9.36 32.28
N VAL A 310 2.66 9.72 31.00
CA VAL A 310 2.93 8.80 29.88
C VAL A 310 4.41 8.40 29.87
N GLU A 311 5.30 9.32 30.16
CA GLU A 311 6.74 9.08 30.27
C GLU A 311 7.08 8.06 31.35
N LYS A 312 6.44 8.16 32.54
CA LYS A 312 6.60 7.20 33.62
C LYS A 312 6.09 5.79 33.28
N THR A 313 5.08 5.68 32.40
CA THR A 313 4.41 4.41 32.08
C THR A 313 5.00 3.73 30.84
N ILE A 314 5.40 4.50 29.84
CA ILE A 314 5.80 4.02 28.49
C ILE A 314 7.25 4.40 28.14
N GLY A 315 7.88 5.27 28.96
CA GLY A 315 9.25 5.78 28.71
C GLY A 315 9.32 6.95 27.70
N VAL A 316 8.19 7.36 27.12
CA VAL A 316 8.07 8.48 26.17
C VAL A 316 6.87 9.33 26.52
N GLY A 317 7.08 10.64 26.72
CA GLY A 317 6.02 11.57 27.12
C GLY A 317 5.08 12.03 26.01
N ASN A 318 5.45 11.80 24.74
CA ASN A 318 4.65 12.15 23.57
C ASN A 318 4.68 11.04 22.50
N VAL A 319 3.82 10.03 22.65
CA VAL A 319 3.76 8.87 21.75
C VAL A 319 3.21 9.24 20.37
N CYS A 320 2.00 9.82 20.31
CA CYS A 320 1.29 9.99 19.03
C CYS A 320 2.02 10.96 18.09
N GLN A 321 2.52 12.10 18.57
CA GLN A 321 3.19 13.05 17.69
C GLN A 321 4.57 12.57 17.27
N SER A 322 5.32 11.95 18.17
CA SER A 322 6.60 11.32 17.82
C SER A 322 6.41 10.20 16.80
N ALA A 323 5.37 9.37 16.96
CA ALA A 323 5.06 8.29 16.01
C ALA A 323 4.64 8.84 14.63
N ALA A 324 3.80 9.89 14.58
CA ALA A 324 3.44 10.53 13.32
C ALA A 324 4.65 11.12 12.58
N LEU A 325 5.55 11.81 13.30
CA LEU A 325 6.77 12.39 12.74
C LEU A 325 7.76 11.32 12.29
N MET A 326 7.92 10.25 13.07
CA MET A 326 8.74 9.10 12.68
C MET A 326 8.20 8.45 11.41
N GLU A 327 6.90 8.21 11.37
CA GLU A 327 6.21 7.58 10.24
C GLU A 327 6.28 8.43 8.97
N SER A 328 6.17 9.75 9.08
CA SER A 328 6.29 10.71 7.98
C SER A 328 7.73 10.94 7.51
N MET A 329 8.73 10.24 8.07
CA MET A 329 10.16 10.44 7.82
C MET A 329 10.59 11.89 8.11
N LYS A 330 10.21 12.40 9.28
CA LYS A 330 10.49 13.75 9.76
C LYS A 330 9.81 14.85 8.95
N GLY A 331 8.56 14.59 8.56
CA GLY A 331 7.71 15.59 7.92
C GLY A 331 7.28 16.73 8.85
N LYS A 332 6.34 17.54 8.39
CA LYS A 332 5.82 18.70 9.12
C LYS A 332 4.62 18.28 9.98
N THR A 333 4.55 18.72 11.24
CA THR A 333 3.34 18.57 12.07
C THR A 333 2.19 19.39 11.48
N LEU A 334 1.10 18.71 11.10
CA LEU A 334 -0.15 19.34 10.66
C LEU A 334 -1.10 19.53 11.85
N LEU A 335 -1.28 18.49 12.66
CA LEU A 335 -2.01 18.56 13.93
C LEU A 335 -1.09 18.07 15.05
N PRO A 336 -0.78 18.91 16.05
CA PRO A 336 0.01 18.49 17.21
C PRO A 336 -0.80 17.50 18.06
N LYS A 337 -0.16 16.90 19.07
CA LYS A 337 -0.81 16.00 20.01
C LYS A 337 -2.11 16.58 20.56
N THR A 338 -3.22 16.04 20.14
CA THR A 338 -4.57 16.42 20.53
C THR A 338 -5.22 15.30 21.32
N LYS A 339 -5.83 15.64 22.46
CA LYS A 339 -6.49 14.68 23.34
C LYS A 339 -7.97 14.55 22.98
N PHE A 340 -8.43 13.32 22.88
CA PHE A 340 -9.83 12.93 22.76
C PHE A 340 -10.22 12.07 23.98
N VAL A 341 -11.47 11.63 24.09
CA VAL A 341 -12.00 10.93 25.27
C VAL A 341 -11.13 9.74 25.71
N SER A 342 -10.70 8.87 24.79
CA SER A 342 -9.95 7.65 25.10
C SER A 342 -8.64 7.51 24.32
N ALA A 343 -8.36 8.45 23.42
CA ALA A 343 -7.19 8.43 22.58
C ALA A 343 -6.53 9.81 22.45
N THR A 344 -5.28 9.82 22.06
CA THR A 344 -4.55 11.01 21.61
C THR A 344 -4.15 10.79 20.15
N VAL A 345 -4.33 11.81 19.31
CA VAL A 345 -4.00 11.75 17.89
C VAL A 345 -3.12 12.92 17.54
N ALA A 346 -2.15 12.67 16.67
CA ALA A 346 -1.37 13.72 16.00
C ALA A 346 -1.26 13.37 14.51
N ILE A 347 -1.13 14.38 13.66
CA ILE A 347 -1.03 14.23 12.21
C ILE A 347 0.23 14.93 11.74
N ALA A 348 1.06 14.21 11.00
CA ALA A 348 2.21 14.76 10.29
C ALA A 348 1.97 14.70 8.78
N LEU A 349 2.40 15.76 8.08
CA LEU A 349 2.44 15.82 6.63
C LEU A 349 3.83 15.41 6.18
N GLY A 350 3.91 14.38 5.35
CA GLY A 350 5.16 13.87 4.79
C GLY A 350 5.13 13.82 3.27
N LEU A 351 6.22 13.38 2.66
CA LEU A 351 6.29 13.23 1.22
C LEU A 351 5.45 12.02 0.77
N SER A 352 4.57 12.23 -0.21
CA SER A 352 3.86 11.14 -0.88
C SER A 352 4.85 10.16 -1.50
N GLY A 353 4.67 8.86 -1.22
CA GLY A 353 5.55 7.81 -1.73
C GLY A 353 6.79 7.52 -0.88
N SER A 354 6.91 8.08 0.33
CA SER A 354 7.85 7.58 1.33
C SER A 354 7.31 6.24 1.87
N SER A 355 7.56 5.15 1.13
CA SER A 355 7.07 3.82 1.48
C SER A 355 7.97 3.12 2.50
N ALA A 356 7.45 2.05 3.12
CA ALA A 356 8.27 1.14 3.94
C ALA A 356 9.46 0.55 3.15
N LEU A 357 9.38 0.48 1.81
CA LEU A 357 10.45 0.09 0.90
C LEU A 357 11.60 1.10 0.90
N ASP A 358 11.31 2.42 0.86
CA ASP A 358 12.35 3.46 0.97
C ASP A 358 13.04 3.43 2.35
N ARG A 359 12.34 2.97 3.39
CA ARG A 359 12.90 2.76 4.74
C ARG A 359 13.84 1.57 4.80
N ALA A 360 13.54 0.49 4.12
CA ALA A 360 14.40 -0.70 4.05
C ALA A 360 15.68 -0.43 3.24
N MET A 361 15.62 0.38 2.19
CA MET A 361 16.79 0.75 1.37
C MET A 361 17.72 1.76 2.07
N LYS A 362 17.22 2.61 2.99
CA LYS A 362 18.07 3.54 3.77
C LYS A 362 18.70 2.90 5.01
N LYS A 363 18.36 1.66 5.36
CA LYS A 363 18.97 0.89 6.46
C LYS A 363 20.07 -0.06 6.00
N LYS A 364 20.39 -0.10 4.72
CA LYS A 364 21.60 -0.71 4.13
C LYS A 364 22.59 0.40 3.78
#